data_ba3c301e09dc9d7f7b1283df4e4e5496
#
_entry.id   ba3c301e09dc9d7f7b1283df4e4e5496
#
_cell.length_a   1.000
_cell.length_b   1.000
_cell.length_c   1.000
_cell.angle_alpha   90.00
_cell.angle_beta   90.00
_cell.angle_gamma   90.00
#
_symmetry.space_group_name_H-M   'P 1'
#
loop_
_entity.id
_entity.type
_entity.pdbx_description
1 polymer ?
#
loop_
_entity_poly.entity_id
_entity_poly.type
_entity_poly.pdbx_seq_one_letter_code
_entity_poly.pdbx_strand_id
1 'polypeptide(L)'
;VSDRDGIKADTVGGTGKAILAQAFPSWSTASFDETYFLTCLLHDIGTTDKNIHATLMSFEFYGGLIVLDVLKSLGAPIEQAENVAEAVIRHQDLGDVGTITRIGALIQLATIFDNMGENADLVAKETIEDVVKAYPRKKWSACFAATIRRENGLKPWAHTTHLGEEDFPEGVKGNKLMAPWDDTQ
;
A
#
# COMPACT_ATOMS: atom_id res chain seq x y z
N VAL A 1 -13.37 -1.46 -8.63
CA VAL A 1 -11.94 -1.81 -8.49
C VAL A 1 -11.47 -2.12 -9.89
N SER A 2 -10.55 -1.32 -10.45
CA SER A 2 -9.96 -1.65 -11.75
C SER A 2 -9.08 -2.89 -11.58
N ASP A 3 -8.86 -3.68 -12.65
CA ASP A 3 -7.93 -4.82 -12.63
C ASP A 3 -6.52 -4.44 -12.13
N ARG A 4 -6.18 -3.16 -12.15
CA ARG A 4 -4.89 -2.63 -11.72
C ARG A 4 -4.80 -2.43 -10.21
N ASP A 5 -5.88 -2.02 -9.55
CA ASP A 5 -5.91 -1.84 -8.09
C ASP A 5 -5.82 -3.20 -7.37
N GLY A 6 -6.43 -4.26 -7.95
CA GLY A 6 -6.28 -5.63 -7.46
C GLY A 6 -4.85 -6.17 -7.54
N ILE A 7 -4.11 -5.80 -8.60
CA ILE A 7 -2.71 -6.26 -8.79
C ILE A 7 -1.78 -5.73 -7.70
N LYS A 8 -1.94 -4.46 -7.29
CA LYS A 8 -1.10 -3.92 -6.21
C LYS A 8 -1.38 -4.59 -4.86
N ALA A 9 -2.65 -4.80 -4.53
CA ALA A 9 -3.03 -5.49 -3.32
C ALA A 9 -2.34 -6.85 -3.22
N ASP A 10 -2.23 -7.56 -4.34
CA ASP A 10 -1.59 -8.88 -4.42
C ASP A 10 -0.07 -8.79 -4.27
N THR A 11 0.61 -7.83 -4.94
CA THR A 11 2.07 -7.67 -4.84
C THR A 11 2.47 -7.19 -3.45
N VAL A 12 1.84 -6.14 -2.93
CA VAL A 12 2.09 -5.63 -1.57
C VAL A 12 1.76 -6.70 -0.52
N GLY A 13 0.68 -7.46 -0.73
CA GLY A 13 0.31 -8.57 0.14
C GLY A 13 1.35 -9.69 0.14
N GLY A 14 1.87 -10.07 -1.03
CA GLY A 14 2.93 -11.06 -1.18
C GLY A 14 4.24 -10.62 -0.52
N THR A 15 4.69 -9.41 -0.82
CA THR A 15 5.89 -8.80 -0.24
C THR A 15 5.78 -8.69 1.28
N GLY A 16 4.68 -8.19 1.81
CA GLY A 16 4.50 -8.05 3.25
C GLY A 16 4.42 -9.40 3.97
N LYS A 17 3.83 -10.42 3.37
CA LYS A 17 3.90 -11.79 3.92
C LYS A 17 5.32 -12.32 3.97
N ALA A 18 6.14 -12.03 2.96
CA ALA A 18 7.55 -12.38 2.96
C ALA A 18 8.33 -11.64 4.07
N ILE A 19 8.11 -10.33 4.20
CA ILE A 19 8.69 -9.52 5.29
C ILE A 19 8.26 -10.08 6.65
N LEU A 20 6.97 -10.36 6.84
CA LEU A 20 6.45 -10.95 8.07
C LEU A 20 7.14 -12.26 8.42
N ALA A 21 7.23 -13.16 7.46
CA ALA A 21 7.82 -14.49 7.67
C ALA A 21 9.33 -14.43 7.96
N GLN A 22 10.07 -13.52 7.31
CA GLN A 22 11.53 -13.46 7.40
C GLN A 22 12.02 -12.56 8.52
N ALA A 23 11.39 -11.39 8.72
CA ALA A 23 11.84 -10.40 9.69
C ALA A 23 11.02 -10.39 11.00
N PHE A 24 9.73 -10.71 10.94
CA PHE A 24 8.81 -10.57 12.09
C PHE A 24 7.93 -11.81 12.34
N PRO A 25 8.45 -13.05 12.32
CA PRO A 25 7.61 -14.27 12.39
C PRO A 25 6.76 -14.35 13.66
N SER A 26 7.17 -13.71 14.74
CA SER A 26 6.43 -13.67 16.00
C SER A 26 5.15 -12.81 15.96
N TRP A 27 4.93 -12.03 14.90
CA TRP A 27 3.72 -11.22 14.75
C TRP A 27 2.56 -12.01 14.13
N SER A 28 2.87 -13.10 13.40
CA SER A 28 1.85 -13.87 12.67
C SER A 28 0.92 -14.61 13.64
N THR A 29 -0.36 -14.36 13.45
CA THR A 29 -1.48 -15.13 14.03
C THR A 29 -2.61 -15.12 13.01
N ALA A 30 -3.58 -16.04 13.11
CA ALA A 30 -4.69 -16.07 12.16
C ALA A 30 -5.43 -14.72 12.06
N SER A 31 -5.68 -14.06 13.20
CA SER A 31 -6.33 -12.74 13.22
C SER A 31 -5.45 -11.64 12.65
N PHE A 32 -4.13 -11.67 12.87
CA PHE A 32 -3.19 -10.73 12.28
C PHE A 32 -3.14 -10.88 10.75
N ASP A 33 -3.03 -12.11 10.28
CA ASP A 33 -2.91 -12.41 8.84
C ASP A 33 -4.17 -11.99 8.07
N GLU A 34 -5.35 -12.22 8.64
CA GLU A 34 -6.63 -11.75 8.08
C GLU A 34 -6.70 -10.22 8.05
N THR A 35 -6.36 -9.55 9.15
CA THR A 35 -6.36 -8.08 9.23
C THR A 35 -5.38 -7.47 8.24
N TYR A 36 -4.19 -8.06 8.11
CA TYR A 36 -3.19 -7.63 7.14
C TYR A 36 -3.67 -7.83 5.70
N PHE A 37 -4.31 -8.96 5.40
CA PHE A 37 -4.90 -9.21 4.09
C PHE A 37 -5.94 -8.14 3.72
N LEU A 38 -6.86 -7.82 4.64
CA LEU A 38 -7.84 -6.75 4.43
C LEU A 38 -7.17 -5.38 4.21
N THR A 39 -6.11 -5.09 4.95
CA THR A 39 -5.34 -3.86 4.77
C THR A 39 -4.73 -3.79 3.38
N CYS A 40 -4.06 -4.85 2.91
CA CYS A 40 -3.48 -4.89 1.57
C CYS A 40 -4.53 -4.73 0.47
N LEU A 41 -5.68 -5.37 0.63
CA LEU A 41 -6.77 -5.31 -0.35
C LEU A 41 -7.36 -3.90 -0.47
N LEU A 42 -7.38 -3.14 0.62
CA LEU A 42 -8.16 -1.89 0.71
C LEU A 42 -7.30 -0.62 0.80
N HIS A 43 -5.97 -0.71 0.98
CA HIS A 43 -5.14 0.46 1.29
C HIS A 43 -5.21 1.58 0.26
N ASP A 44 -5.35 1.24 -1.00
CA ASP A 44 -5.44 2.20 -2.11
C ASP A 44 -6.88 2.44 -2.62
N ILE A 45 -7.91 2.01 -1.89
CA ILE A 45 -9.31 2.16 -2.33
C ILE A 45 -9.70 3.61 -2.65
N GLY A 46 -9.06 4.58 -1.99
CA GLY A 46 -9.28 6.00 -2.23
C GLY A 46 -8.75 6.50 -3.58
N THR A 47 -7.84 5.76 -4.24
CA THR A 47 -7.25 6.14 -5.54
C THR A 47 -8.11 5.77 -6.74
N THR A 48 -9.18 4.96 -6.55
CA THR A 48 -10.07 4.60 -7.64
C THR A 48 -10.68 5.84 -8.29
N ASP A 49 -10.99 5.79 -9.58
CA ASP A 49 -11.54 6.94 -10.31
C ASP A 49 -12.79 7.55 -9.65
N LYS A 50 -13.66 6.71 -9.11
CA LYS A 50 -14.83 7.16 -8.39
C LYS A 50 -14.45 7.91 -7.11
N ASN A 51 -13.56 7.35 -6.32
CA ASN A 51 -13.27 7.84 -4.98
C ASN A 51 -12.37 9.06 -4.98
N ILE A 52 -11.35 9.11 -5.85
CA ILE A 52 -10.42 10.23 -5.93
C ILE A 52 -11.12 11.55 -6.28
N HIS A 53 -12.23 11.49 -7.04
CA HIS A 53 -13.04 12.64 -7.43
C HIS A 53 -14.23 12.91 -6.48
N ALA A 54 -14.56 11.98 -5.58
CA ALA A 54 -15.72 12.09 -4.71
C ALA A 54 -15.49 12.96 -3.46
N THR A 55 -14.26 13.37 -3.22
CA THR A 55 -13.88 14.02 -1.97
C THR A 55 -12.82 15.11 -2.19
N LEU A 56 -12.76 16.07 -1.28
CA LEU A 56 -11.66 17.03 -1.15
C LEU A 56 -10.56 16.53 -0.20
N MET A 57 -10.76 15.37 0.45
CA MET A 57 -9.76 14.76 1.32
C MET A 57 -8.69 14.04 0.49
N SER A 58 -7.51 13.88 1.07
CA SER A 58 -6.46 13.01 0.56
C SER A 58 -6.97 11.59 0.39
N PHE A 59 -6.47 10.85 -0.60
CA PHE A 59 -7.02 9.53 -0.91
C PHE A 59 -6.89 8.54 0.24
N GLU A 60 -5.79 8.57 0.97
CA GLU A 60 -5.54 7.69 2.11
C GLU A 60 -6.52 7.96 3.26
N PHE A 61 -6.84 9.23 3.54
CA PHE A 61 -7.79 9.59 4.59
C PHE A 61 -9.21 9.20 4.23
N TYR A 62 -9.63 9.50 3.00
CA TYR A 62 -10.95 9.10 2.52
C TYR A 62 -11.06 7.57 2.37
N GLY A 63 -9.99 6.93 1.93
CA GLY A 63 -9.88 5.48 1.87
C GLY A 63 -10.09 4.84 3.24
N GLY A 64 -9.47 5.37 4.30
CA GLY A 64 -9.68 4.90 5.67
C GLY A 64 -11.13 5.02 6.15
N LEU A 65 -11.83 6.12 5.82
CA LEU A 65 -13.26 6.26 6.14
C LEU A 65 -14.12 5.23 5.39
N ILE A 66 -13.87 5.03 4.09
CA ILE A 66 -14.57 4.01 3.29
C ILE A 66 -14.37 2.62 3.91
N VAL A 67 -13.13 2.29 4.25
CA VAL A 67 -12.76 0.98 4.81
C VAL A 67 -13.46 0.74 6.14
N LEU A 68 -13.45 1.73 7.03
CA LEU A 68 -14.12 1.65 8.32
C LEU A 68 -15.62 1.35 8.15
N ASP A 69 -16.28 2.09 7.30
CA ASP A 69 -17.72 1.93 7.05
C ASP A 69 -18.03 0.57 6.41
N VAL A 70 -17.24 0.14 5.42
CA VAL A 70 -17.42 -1.15 4.74
C VAL A 70 -17.23 -2.31 5.71
N LEU A 71 -16.13 -2.34 6.45
CA LEU A 71 -15.85 -3.44 7.38
C LEU A 71 -16.88 -3.53 8.51
N LYS A 72 -17.31 -2.39 9.06
CA LYS A 72 -18.39 -2.35 10.06
C LYS A 72 -19.72 -2.84 9.48
N SER A 73 -20.05 -2.44 8.27
CA SER A 73 -21.30 -2.86 7.60
C SER A 73 -21.35 -4.36 7.30
N LEU A 74 -20.17 -4.97 7.11
CA LEU A 74 -20.00 -6.40 6.91
C LEU A 74 -19.89 -7.21 8.22
N GLY A 75 -19.96 -6.54 9.38
CA GLY A 75 -19.93 -7.19 10.69
C GLY A 75 -18.52 -7.54 11.19
N ALA A 76 -17.48 -6.95 10.66
CA ALA A 76 -16.14 -7.12 11.20
C ALA A 76 -16.06 -6.62 12.65
N PRO A 77 -15.27 -7.27 13.53
CA PRO A 77 -14.97 -6.73 14.85
C PRO A 77 -14.48 -5.29 14.79
N ILE A 78 -14.93 -4.44 15.71
CA ILE A 78 -14.58 -3.01 15.68
C ILE A 78 -13.07 -2.78 15.73
N GLU A 79 -12.35 -3.55 16.52
CA GLU A 79 -10.89 -3.45 16.64
C GLU A 79 -10.20 -3.81 15.32
N GLN A 80 -10.71 -4.75 14.54
CA GLN A 80 -10.20 -5.09 13.23
C GLN A 80 -10.48 -3.96 12.23
N ALA A 81 -11.73 -3.48 12.19
CA ALA A 81 -12.12 -2.41 11.26
C ALA A 81 -11.33 -1.12 11.49
N GLU A 82 -11.16 -0.72 12.76
CA GLU A 82 -10.39 0.47 13.13
C GLU A 82 -8.89 0.31 12.86
N ASN A 83 -8.32 -0.87 13.12
CA ASN A 83 -6.90 -1.15 12.85
C ASN A 83 -6.60 -1.10 11.35
N VAL A 84 -7.48 -1.66 10.51
CA VAL A 84 -7.35 -1.57 9.05
C VAL A 84 -7.48 -0.12 8.58
N ALA A 85 -8.48 0.62 9.08
CA ALA A 85 -8.69 2.02 8.70
C ALA A 85 -7.50 2.92 9.08
N GLU A 86 -6.97 2.79 10.29
CA GLU A 86 -5.77 3.50 10.76
C GLU A 86 -4.55 3.16 9.87
N ALA A 87 -4.37 1.87 9.55
CA ALA A 87 -3.28 1.44 8.68
C ALA A 87 -3.42 1.99 7.26
N VAL A 88 -4.64 2.08 6.73
CA VAL A 88 -4.92 2.69 5.41
C VAL A 88 -4.63 4.18 5.42
N ILE A 89 -5.01 4.91 6.47
CA ILE A 89 -4.73 6.35 6.59
C ILE A 89 -3.21 6.61 6.59
N ARG A 90 -2.44 5.74 7.24
CA ARG A 90 -1.03 5.97 7.53
C ARG A 90 -0.06 5.18 6.66
N HIS A 91 -0.54 4.42 5.65
CA HIS A 91 0.34 3.52 4.90
C HIS A 91 1.43 4.22 4.08
N GLN A 92 1.30 5.53 3.86
CA GLN A 92 2.29 6.37 3.17
C GLN A 92 3.02 7.34 4.10
N ASP A 93 2.82 7.28 5.41
CA ASP A 93 3.60 8.13 6.33
C ASP A 93 5.10 7.83 6.14
N LEU A 94 5.85 8.86 5.80
CA LEU A 94 7.31 8.83 5.80
C LEU A 94 7.78 9.49 7.09
N GLY A 95 8.22 8.69 8.02
CA GLY A 95 8.75 9.24 9.24
C GLY A 95 8.73 8.24 10.39
N ASP A 96 9.63 8.46 11.31
CA ASP A 96 9.91 7.65 12.48
C ASP A 96 9.45 8.32 13.78
N VAL A 97 8.60 9.33 13.66
CA VAL A 97 8.05 10.06 14.82
C VAL A 97 6.74 9.43 15.28
N GLY A 98 6.69 9.04 16.56
CA GLY A 98 5.52 8.41 17.17
C GLY A 98 5.55 6.88 17.05
N THR A 99 4.41 6.27 17.37
CA THR A 99 4.21 4.82 17.32
C THR A 99 3.09 4.45 16.36
N ILE A 100 3.12 3.20 15.89
CA ILE A 100 2.18 2.67 14.91
C ILE A 100 1.82 1.22 15.29
N THR A 101 0.67 0.75 14.84
CA THR A 101 0.30 -0.66 15.04
C THR A 101 1.21 -1.58 14.20
N ARG A 102 1.32 -2.86 14.57
CA ARG A 102 2.09 -3.83 13.78
C ARG A 102 1.55 -3.99 12.35
N ILE A 103 0.23 -3.87 12.18
CA ILE A 103 -0.41 -3.86 10.85
C ILE A 103 0.03 -2.64 10.05
N GLY A 104 -0.04 -1.46 10.66
CA GLY A 104 0.45 -0.21 10.04
C GLY A 104 1.94 -0.26 9.69
N ALA A 105 2.79 -0.77 10.59
CA ALA A 105 4.21 -0.94 10.32
C ALA A 105 4.47 -1.88 9.13
N LEU A 106 3.77 -3.01 9.10
CA LEU A 106 3.96 -3.99 8.02
C LEU A 106 3.50 -3.45 6.66
N ILE A 107 2.37 -2.74 6.60
CA ILE A 107 1.93 -2.16 5.32
C ILE A 107 2.85 -1.04 4.86
N GLN A 108 3.37 -0.19 5.73
CA GLN A 108 4.36 0.83 5.37
C GLN A 108 5.64 0.19 4.81
N LEU A 109 6.20 -0.82 5.47
CA LEU A 109 7.37 -1.53 4.97
C LEU A 109 7.11 -2.17 3.61
N ALA A 110 5.96 -2.79 3.41
CA ALA A 110 5.61 -3.44 2.16
C ALA A 110 5.39 -2.44 1.01
N THR A 111 4.73 -1.31 1.29
CA THR A 111 4.48 -0.27 0.26
C THR A 111 5.75 0.47 -0.12
N ILE A 112 6.60 0.84 0.83
CA ILE A 112 7.88 1.51 0.52
C ILE A 112 8.85 0.57 -0.22
N PHE A 113 8.87 -0.70 0.18
CA PHE A 113 9.62 -1.74 -0.53
C PHE A 113 9.16 -1.85 -1.99
N ASP A 114 7.84 -1.98 -2.22
CA ASP A 114 7.27 -2.17 -3.55
C ASP A 114 7.37 -0.91 -4.42
N ASN A 115 7.17 0.26 -3.84
CA ASN A 115 7.16 1.54 -4.56
C ASN A 115 8.58 2.10 -4.79
N MET A 116 9.44 2.05 -3.78
CA MET A 116 10.74 2.73 -3.77
C MET A 116 11.94 1.77 -3.81
N GLY A 117 11.72 0.48 -3.52
CA GLY A 117 12.78 -0.51 -3.43
C GLY A 117 13.62 -0.38 -2.15
N GLU A 118 13.11 0.31 -1.14
CA GLU A 118 13.79 0.45 0.14
C GLU A 118 13.66 -0.81 1.00
N ASN A 119 14.59 -0.97 1.94
CA ASN A 119 14.65 -2.13 2.85
C ASN A 119 14.73 -3.47 2.09
N ALA A 120 15.44 -3.50 0.97
CA ALA A 120 15.57 -4.68 0.10
C ALA A 120 16.14 -5.92 0.83
N ASP A 121 16.87 -5.72 1.91
CA ASP A 121 17.46 -6.73 2.78
C ASP A 121 16.44 -7.50 3.64
N LEU A 122 15.21 -6.99 3.78
CA LEU A 122 14.14 -7.67 4.51
C LEU A 122 13.59 -8.90 3.80
N VAL A 123 13.82 -9.04 2.48
CA VAL A 123 13.28 -10.14 1.68
C VAL A 123 14.38 -10.74 0.79
N ALA A 124 14.53 -12.05 0.84
CA ALA A 124 15.46 -12.76 -0.02
C ALA A 124 15.09 -12.57 -1.50
N LYS A 125 16.10 -12.45 -2.37
CA LYS A 125 15.91 -12.17 -3.81
C LYS A 125 15.01 -13.21 -4.48
N GLU A 126 15.20 -14.47 -4.17
CA GLU A 126 14.42 -15.59 -4.71
C GLU A 126 12.94 -15.45 -4.34
N THR A 127 12.64 -14.93 -3.14
CA THR A 127 11.27 -14.68 -2.69
C THR A 127 10.64 -13.52 -3.47
N ILE A 128 11.41 -12.46 -3.77
CA ILE A 128 10.95 -11.36 -4.61
C ILE A 128 10.57 -11.89 -6.00
N GLU A 129 11.43 -12.74 -6.60
CA GLU A 129 11.19 -13.35 -7.90
C GLU A 129 9.93 -14.22 -7.91
N ASP A 130 9.67 -14.98 -6.85
CA ASP A 130 8.46 -15.80 -6.71
C ASP A 130 7.20 -14.93 -6.59
N VAL A 131 7.26 -13.85 -5.79
CA VAL A 131 6.13 -12.91 -5.63
C VAL A 131 5.78 -12.23 -6.95
N VAL A 132 6.76 -11.66 -7.65
CA VAL A 132 6.48 -10.94 -8.92
C VAL A 132 6.10 -11.88 -10.06
N LYS A 133 6.50 -13.17 -10.01
CA LYS A 133 6.04 -14.18 -10.91
C LYS A 133 4.57 -14.57 -10.67
N ALA A 134 4.18 -14.67 -9.39
CA ALA A 134 2.80 -14.95 -9.01
C ALA A 134 1.88 -13.74 -9.29
N TYR A 135 2.40 -12.53 -9.09
CA TYR A 135 1.67 -11.27 -9.21
C TYR A 135 2.44 -10.30 -10.12
N PRO A 136 2.33 -10.40 -11.44
CA PRO A 136 3.05 -9.54 -12.39
C PRO A 136 2.71 -8.07 -12.22
N ARG A 137 3.70 -7.19 -12.24
CA ARG A 137 3.56 -5.76 -11.94
C ARG A 137 2.82 -4.94 -13.00
N LYS A 138 2.84 -5.35 -14.26
CA LYS A 138 2.07 -4.75 -15.37
C LYS A 138 2.23 -3.22 -15.47
N LYS A 139 3.46 -2.71 -15.42
CA LYS A 139 3.82 -1.28 -15.46
C LYS A 139 3.30 -0.49 -14.26
N TRP A 140 3.27 -1.14 -13.09
CA TRP A 140 2.76 -0.53 -11.87
C TRP A 140 3.43 0.81 -11.55
N SER A 141 4.77 0.89 -11.60
CA SER A 141 5.51 2.11 -11.23
C SER A 141 5.05 3.33 -12.02
N ALA A 142 4.87 3.20 -13.34
CA ALA A 142 4.37 4.28 -14.18
C ALA A 142 2.91 4.64 -13.86
N CYS A 143 2.07 3.63 -13.60
CA CYS A 143 0.66 3.81 -13.29
C CYS A 143 0.48 4.55 -11.95
N PHE A 144 1.21 4.12 -10.92
CA PHE A 144 1.10 4.71 -9.58
C PHE A 144 1.66 6.14 -9.54
N ALA A 145 2.82 6.38 -10.15
CA ALA A 145 3.36 7.73 -10.30
C ALA A 145 2.36 8.69 -10.98
N ALA A 146 1.66 8.24 -12.02
CA ALA A 146 0.62 9.02 -12.67
C ALA A 146 -0.59 9.27 -11.76
N THR A 147 -0.97 8.31 -10.91
CA THR A 147 -2.07 8.44 -9.95
C THR A 147 -1.75 9.47 -8.87
N ILE A 148 -0.55 9.46 -8.33
CA ILE A 148 -0.10 10.47 -7.34
C ILE A 148 -0.09 11.88 -7.96
N ARG A 149 0.46 12.04 -9.18
CA ARG A 149 0.40 13.33 -9.88
C ARG A 149 -1.02 13.81 -10.13
N ARG A 150 -1.91 12.89 -10.47
CA ARG A 150 -3.33 13.21 -10.65
C ARG A 150 -3.96 13.71 -9.37
N GLU A 151 -3.72 13.07 -8.23
CA GLU A 151 -4.24 13.55 -6.96
C GLU A 151 -3.70 14.93 -6.60
N ASN A 152 -2.38 15.12 -6.67
CA ASN A 152 -1.75 16.39 -6.38
C ASN A 152 -2.29 17.52 -7.28
N GLY A 153 -2.56 17.23 -8.55
CA GLY A 153 -3.17 18.17 -9.49
C GLY A 153 -4.63 18.50 -9.16
N LEU A 154 -5.40 17.53 -8.67
CA LEU A 154 -6.79 17.72 -8.24
C LEU A 154 -6.89 18.40 -6.87
N LYS A 155 -5.96 18.08 -5.96
CA LYS A 155 -5.98 18.48 -4.56
C LYS A 155 -4.58 18.95 -4.12
N PRO A 156 -4.16 20.17 -4.48
CA PRO A 156 -2.82 20.69 -4.12
C PRO A 156 -2.55 20.78 -2.62
N TRP A 157 -3.58 20.62 -1.80
CA TRP A 157 -3.53 20.57 -0.33
C TRP A 157 -3.52 19.14 0.23
N ALA A 158 -3.56 18.10 -0.63
CA ALA A 158 -3.62 16.72 -0.16
C ALA A 158 -2.41 16.37 0.71
N HIS A 159 -2.63 15.57 1.73
CA HIS A 159 -1.55 15.05 2.59
C HIS A 159 -0.49 14.30 1.76
N THR A 160 -0.89 13.65 0.68
CA THR A 160 0.00 13.00 -0.29
C THR A 160 1.14 13.91 -0.77
N THR A 161 0.96 15.25 -0.78
CA THR A 161 2.00 16.21 -1.17
C THR A 161 3.21 16.23 -0.23
N HIS A 162 3.09 15.69 1.02
CA HIS A 162 4.23 15.57 1.94
C HIS A 162 5.34 14.64 1.42
N LEU A 163 5.00 13.75 0.49
CA LEU A 163 5.94 12.85 -0.18
C LEU A 163 6.82 13.58 -1.24
N GLY A 164 6.53 14.86 -1.50
CA GLY A 164 7.12 15.62 -2.61
C GLY A 164 6.33 15.43 -3.91
N GLU A 165 5.91 16.54 -4.50
CA GLU A 165 5.00 16.51 -5.68
C GLU A 165 5.59 15.74 -6.87
N GLU A 166 6.90 15.84 -7.10
CA GLU A 166 7.62 15.12 -8.15
C GLU A 166 8.63 14.12 -7.61
N ASP A 167 9.21 14.34 -6.44
CA ASP A 167 10.26 13.48 -5.87
C ASP A 167 9.76 12.04 -5.66
N PHE A 168 8.57 11.88 -5.11
CA PHE A 168 7.99 10.57 -4.89
C PHE A 168 7.57 9.86 -6.19
N PRO A 169 6.80 10.50 -7.11
CA PRO A 169 6.51 9.90 -8.42
C PRO A 169 7.76 9.51 -9.22
N GLU A 170 8.81 10.32 -9.21
CA GLU A 170 10.07 9.98 -9.89
C GLU A 170 10.82 8.86 -9.15
N GLY A 171 10.79 8.84 -7.82
CA GLY A 171 11.35 7.76 -7.02
C GLY A 171 10.69 6.42 -7.33
N VAL A 172 9.35 6.40 -7.42
CA VAL A 172 8.58 5.19 -7.79
C VAL A 172 8.98 4.70 -9.18
N LYS A 173 9.11 5.58 -10.17
CA LYS A 173 9.57 5.22 -11.51
C LYS A 173 11.02 4.78 -11.54
N GLY A 174 11.83 5.34 -10.65
CA GLY A 174 13.26 5.04 -10.50
C GLY A 174 13.58 3.80 -9.66
N ASN A 175 12.59 3.05 -9.19
CA ASN A 175 12.75 1.86 -8.35
C ASN A 175 13.58 0.77 -9.05
N LYS A 176 14.87 0.71 -8.74
CA LYS A 176 15.81 -0.23 -9.38
C LYS A 176 15.59 -1.68 -8.93
N LEU A 177 15.01 -1.88 -7.73
CA LEU A 177 14.73 -3.22 -7.22
C LEU A 177 13.65 -3.89 -8.07
N MET A 178 12.59 -3.16 -8.41
CA MET A 178 11.43 -3.69 -9.12
C MET A 178 11.48 -3.50 -10.65
N ALA A 179 12.36 -2.64 -11.15
CA ALA A 179 12.49 -2.34 -12.58
C ALA A 179 12.59 -3.58 -13.48
N PRO A 180 13.31 -4.68 -13.12
CA PRO A 180 13.40 -5.87 -13.97
C PRO A 180 12.04 -6.54 -14.24
N TRP A 181 11.06 -6.32 -13.38
CA TRP A 181 9.75 -6.97 -13.48
C TRP A 181 8.60 -6.00 -13.80
N ASP A 182 8.88 -4.71 -13.89
CA ASP A 182 7.82 -3.70 -14.05
C ASP A 182 7.10 -3.83 -15.42
N ASP A 183 7.80 -4.27 -16.46
CA ASP A 183 7.25 -4.53 -17.80
C ASP A 183 6.71 -5.95 -18.00
N THR A 184 6.72 -6.81 -16.99
CA THR A 184 6.18 -8.19 -17.11
C THR A 184 4.67 -8.15 -17.32
N GLN A 185 4.20 -8.92 -18.30
CA GLN A 185 2.78 -9.04 -18.69
C GLN A 185 2.03 -10.06 -17.83
#